data_51c3b7dc42452b3652653db54ec332b5
#
_entry.id   51c3b7dc42452b3652653db54ec332b5
#
_cell.length_a   1.000
_cell.length_b   1.000
_cell.length_c   1.000
_cell.angle_alpha   90.00
_cell.angle_beta   90.00
_cell.angle_gamma   90.00
#
_symmetry.space_group_name_H-M   'P 1'
#
loop_
_entity.id
_entity.type
_entity.pdbx_description
1 polymer ?
#
loop_
_entity_poly.entity_id
_entity_poly.type
_entity_poly.pdbx_seq_one_letter_code
_entity_poly.pdbx_strand_id
1 'polypeptide(L)'
;MQTISDTDLVNFALTHVRYRLGGREFPFLDCWGFCRWFYHERFGIEFPAFLPLSKQEALNTPPELAHIRQIAEPQDICIFGLVSGMGIFHSGIYIHGKFLHDSRFGCQIADSLPWHKAWFQAEELL
;
A
#
# COMPACT_ATOMS: atom_id res chain seq x y z
N MET A 1 22.31 -4.03 9.28
CA MET A 1 20.98 -4.35 8.70
C MET A 1 21.15 -4.64 7.22
N GLN A 2 20.67 -5.77 6.78
CA GLN A 2 20.66 -6.07 5.35
C GLN A 2 19.60 -5.24 4.66
N THR A 3 19.99 -4.60 3.56
CA THR A 3 19.05 -3.89 2.71
C THR A 3 18.66 -4.82 1.57
N ILE A 4 17.38 -5.18 1.53
CA ILE A 4 16.85 -5.95 0.42
C ILE A 4 16.62 -5.00 -0.76
N SER A 5 16.98 -5.42 -1.98
CA SER A 5 16.73 -4.61 -3.16
C SER A 5 15.24 -4.57 -3.48
N ASP A 6 14.80 -3.52 -4.18
CA ASP A 6 13.40 -3.39 -4.59
C ASP A 6 12.94 -4.58 -5.43
N THR A 7 13.78 -5.00 -6.38
CA THR A 7 13.47 -6.16 -7.24
C THR A 7 13.31 -7.43 -6.42
N ASP A 8 14.19 -7.67 -5.46
CA ASP A 8 14.14 -8.86 -4.61
C ASP A 8 12.89 -8.84 -3.73
N LEU A 9 12.53 -7.69 -3.18
CA LEU A 9 11.34 -7.56 -2.36
C LEU A 9 10.06 -7.79 -3.19
N VAL A 10 10.01 -7.23 -4.40
CA VAL A 10 8.88 -7.46 -5.31
C VAL A 10 8.75 -8.96 -5.63
N ASN A 11 9.84 -9.61 -5.99
CA ASN A 11 9.82 -11.04 -6.32
C ASN A 11 9.44 -11.90 -5.11
N PHE A 12 9.92 -11.54 -3.93
CA PHE A 12 9.55 -12.22 -2.69
C PHE A 12 8.04 -12.08 -2.44
N ALA A 13 7.50 -10.88 -2.60
CA ALA A 13 6.07 -10.62 -2.42
C ALA A 13 5.23 -11.44 -3.40
N LEU A 14 5.60 -11.44 -4.68
CA LEU A 14 4.87 -12.18 -5.72
C LEU A 14 4.84 -13.68 -5.45
N THR A 15 5.88 -14.20 -4.79
CA THR A 15 6.01 -15.62 -4.52
C THR A 15 5.32 -16.05 -3.22
N HIS A 16 5.39 -15.24 -2.16
CA HIS A 16 5.05 -15.67 -0.81
C HIS A 16 3.79 -15.04 -0.24
N VAL A 17 3.41 -13.83 -0.67
CA VAL A 17 2.22 -13.17 -0.12
C VAL A 17 0.95 -13.88 -0.58
N ARG A 18 0.04 -14.11 0.35
CA ARG A 18 -1.26 -14.76 0.13
C ARG A 18 -2.37 -13.84 0.59
N TYR A 19 -3.43 -13.75 -0.20
CA TYR A 19 -4.55 -12.89 0.16
C TYR A 19 -5.43 -13.53 1.24
N ARG A 20 -5.80 -12.70 2.23
CA ARG A 20 -6.83 -13.04 3.22
C ARG A 20 -7.57 -11.76 3.58
N LEU A 21 -8.90 -11.75 3.45
CA LEU A 21 -9.72 -10.60 3.83
C LEU A 21 -9.47 -10.23 5.29
N GLY A 22 -9.14 -8.97 5.55
CA GLY A 22 -8.80 -8.47 6.87
C GLY A 22 -7.40 -8.87 7.35
N GLY A 23 -6.60 -9.53 6.50
CA GLY A 23 -5.26 -10.03 6.88
C GLY A 23 -4.26 -8.91 7.12
N ARG A 24 -3.53 -9.01 8.24
CA ARG A 24 -2.51 -8.05 8.66
C ARG A 24 -1.18 -8.70 9.00
N GLU A 25 -1.12 -10.03 9.00
CA GLU A 25 0.06 -10.78 9.36
C GLU A 25 0.58 -11.58 8.17
N PHE A 26 1.86 -11.37 7.82
CA PHE A 26 2.50 -12.12 6.75
C PHE A 26 2.42 -13.63 7.04
N PRO A 27 2.13 -14.46 6.05
CA PRO A 27 1.95 -14.15 4.62
C PRO A 27 0.52 -13.84 4.19
N PHE A 28 -0.44 -13.76 5.11
CA PHE A 28 -1.87 -13.60 4.82
C PHE A 28 -2.27 -12.15 4.97
N LEU A 29 -2.34 -11.43 3.84
CA LEU A 29 -2.52 -9.99 3.81
C LEU A 29 -3.67 -9.63 2.87
N ASP A 30 -4.49 -8.64 3.28
CA ASP A 30 -5.37 -7.97 2.34
C ASP A 30 -4.61 -6.83 1.64
N CYS A 31 -5.30 -6.02 0.83
CA CYS A 31 -4.62 -4.97 0.06
C CYS A 31 -3.93 -3.93 0.95
N TRP A 32 -4.53 -3.53 2.07
CA TRP A 32 -3.90 -2.59 2.99
C TRP A 32 -2.83 -3.26 3.84
N GLY A 33 -3.09 -4.48 4.32
CA GLY A 33 -2.09 -5.27 5.04
C GLY A 33 -0.82 -5.45 4.22
N PHE A 34 -0.97 -5.61 2.90
CA PHE A 34 0.16 -5.68 1.98
C PHE A 34 0.97 -4.38 1.97
N CYS A 35 0.32 -3.23 1.88
CA CYS A 35 1.01 -1.93 1.92
C CYS A 35 1.78 -1.75 3.23
N ARG A 36 1.16 -2.09 4.37
CA ARG A 36 1.82 -2.04 5.67
C ARG A 36 3.06 -2.93 5.70
N TRP A 37 2.93 -4.16 5.27
CA TRP A 37 4.02 -5.13 5.24
C TRP A 37 5.15 -4.64 4.35
N PHE A 38 4.84 -4.15 3.14
CA PHE A 38 5.84 -3.68 2.19
C PHE A 38 6.65 -2.52 2.76
N TYR A 39 5.99 -1.52 3.34
CA TYR A 39 6.68 -0.36 3.92
C TYR A 39 7.51 -0.74 5.13
N HIS A 40 7.03 -1.67 5.94
CA HIS A 40 7.82 -2.19 7.06
C HIS A 40 9.09 -2.88 6.58
N GLU A 41 8.97 -3.77 5.60
CA GLU A 41 10.11 -4.52 5.08
C GLU A 41 11.11 -3.62 4.34
N ARG A 42 10.61 -2.65 3.57
CA ARG A 42 11.47 -1.81 2.73
C ARG A 42 12.09 -0.65 3.50
N PHE A 43 11.35 -0.02 4.40
CA PHE A 43 11.75 1.23 5.05
C PHE A 43 11.78 1.15 6.58
N GLY A 44 11.29 0.08 7.19
CA GLY A 44 11.13 0.00 8.64
C GLY A 44 10.04 0.93 9.17
N ILE A 45 9.11 1.35 8.32
CA ILE A 45 8.03 2.26 8.68
C ILE A 45 6.79 1.48 9.11
N GLU A 46 6.24 1.84 10.27
CA GLU A 46 5.01 1.27 10.80
C GLU A 46 3.81 2.12 10.40
N PHE A 47 2.85 1.52 9.68
CA PHE A 47 1.59 2.17 9.34
C PHE A 47 0.47 1.71 10.27
N PRO A 48 -0.61 2.51 10.40
CA PRO A 48 -1.79 2.08 11.15
C PRO A 48 -2.41 0.83 10.55
N ALA A 49 -3.12 0.06 11.37
CA ALA A 49 -3.75 -1.19 10.93
C ALA A 49 -4.81 -0.97 9.86
N PHE A 50 -5.42 0.22 9.82
CA PHE A 50 -6.47 0.54 8.85
C PHE A 50 -6.19 1.88 8.21
N LEU A 51 -6.31 1.94 6.87
CA LEU A 51 -6.24 3.19 6.12
C LEU A 51 -7.60 3.92 6.25
N PRO A 52 -7.61 5.23 6.55
CA PRO A 52 -8.85 6.00 6.45
C PRO A 52 -9.36 6.00 5.00
N LEU A 53 -10.56 5.45 4.78
CA LEU A 53 -11.13 5.29 3.43
C LEU A 53 -12.07 6.43 3.07
N SER A 54 -12.44 7.28 4.03
CA SER A 54 -13.33 8.40 3.82
C SER A 54 -12.75 9.66 4.48
N LYS A 55 -13.27 10.82 4.06
CA LYS A 55 -12.89 12.08 4.69
C LYS A 55 -13.22 12.09 6.18
N GLN A 56 -14.36 11.50 6.55
CA GLN A 56 -14.78 11.44 7.95
C GLN A 56 -13.84 10.57 8.78
N GLU A 57 -13.44 9.43 8.25
CA GLU A 57 -12.47 8.55 8.91
C GLU A 57 -11.12 9.25 9.06
N ALA A 58 -10.68 9.97 8.03
CA ALA A 58 -9.42 10.72 8.10
C ALA A 58 -9.45 11.81 9.18
N LEU A 59 -10.58 12.50 9.31
CA LEU A 59 -10.74 13.53 10.35
C LEU A 59 -10.72 12.94 11.76
N ASN A 60 -11.15 11.70 11.91
CA ASN A 60 -11.20 11.00 13.19
C ASN A 60 -9.93 10.19 13.49
N THR A 61 -8.98 10.14 12.55
CA THR A 61 -7.73 9.41 12.76
C THR A 61 -6.84 10.15 13.76
N PRO A 62 -6.38 9.49 14.83
CA PRO A 62 -5.48 10.13 15.77
C PRO A 62 -4.21 10.65 15.09
N PRO A 63 -3.67 11.81 15.52
CA PRO A 63 -2.47 12.38 14.89
C PRO A 63 -1.28 11.43 14.84
N GLU A 64 -1.10 10.59 15.86
CA GLU A 64 -0.01 9.62 15.92
C GLU A 64 -0.13 8.50 14.88
N LEU A 65 -1.30 8.34 14.26
CA LEU A 65 -1.52 7.39 13.17
C LEU A 65 -1.62 8.07 11.81
N ALA A 66 -1.54 9.41 11.78
CA ALA A 66 -1.76 10.21 10.57
C ALA A 66 -0.44 10.59 9.88
N HIS A 67 0.52 9.65 9.80
CA HIS A 67 1.80 9.88 9.13
C HIS A 67 1.81 9.43 7.68
N ILE A 68 0.64 9.30 7.07
CA ILE A 68 0.47 9.07 5.64
C ILE A 68 -0.18 10.30 5.06
N ARG A 69 0.41 10.86 4.00
CA ARG A 69 -0.10 12.06 3.35
C ARG A 69 -0.50 11.76 1.92
N GLN A 70 -1.61 12.34 1.51
CA GLN A 70 -1.99 12.35 0.09
C GLN A 70 -1.06 13.30 -0.67
N ILE A 71 -0.59 12.85 -1.82
CA ILE A 71 0.27 13.64 -2.70
C ILE A 71 -0.42 13.80 -4.06
N ALA A 72 -0.10 14.89 -4.77
CA ALA A 72 -0.76 15.21 -6.03
C ALA A 72 -0.31 14.29 -7.17
N GLU A 73 0.95 13.88 -7.15
CA GLU A 73 1.54 13.08 -8.20
C GLU A 73 2.31 11.90 -7.62
N PRO A 74 2.40 10.77 -8.35
CA PRO A 74 3.09 9.59 -7.83
C PRO A 74 4.59 9.81 -7.72
N GLN A 75 5.16 9.23 -6.68
CA GLN A 75 6.59 9.08 -6.49
C GLN A 75 6.95 7.61 -6.71
N ASP A 76 8.20 7.34 -7.06
CA ASP A 76 8.64 5.95 -7.08
C ASP A 76 8.59 5.39 -5.65
N ILE A 77 7.98 4.24 -5.51
CA ILE A 77 7.61 3.63 -4.24
C ILE A 77 6.72 4.57 -3.43
N CYS A 78 5.46 4.60 -3.81
CA CYS A 78 4.40 5.23 -3.03
C CYS A 78 3.17 4.32 -3.02
N ILE A 79 2.16 4.71 -2.25
CA ILE A 79 0.90 3.96 -2.18
C ILE A 79 -0.06 4.53 -3.21
N PHE A 80 -0.70 3.66 -3.99
CA PHE A 80 -1.84 4.07 -4.79
C PHE A 80 -3.14 3.58 -4.16
N GLY A 81 -4.19 4.36 -4.29
CA GLY A 81 -5.55 3.96 -3.98
C GLY A 81 -6.40 4.04 -5.23
N LEU A 82 -7.19 3.01 -5.50
CA LEU A 82 -8.16 3.03 -6.59
C LEU A 82 -9.45 3.66 -6.07
N VAL A 83 -9.94 4.68 -6.77
CA VAL A 83 -11.03 5.53 -6.31
C VAL A 83 -12.30 5.28 -7.11
N SER A 84 -13.40 5.15 -6.40
CA SER A 84 -14.76 5.16 -6.96
C SER A 84 -15.56 6.27 -6.29
N GLY A 85 -16.84 6.43 -6.66
CA GLY A 85 -17.72 7.37 -6.00
C GLY A 85 -17.90 7.14 -4.50
N MET A 86 -17.56 5.95 -4.01
CA MET A 86 -17.65 5.56 -2.60
C MET A 86 -16.34 5.76 -1.83
N GLY A 87 -15.30 6.23 -2.49
CA GLY A 87 -13.98 6.39 -1.89
C GLY A 87 -12.98 5.36 -2.41
N ILE A 88 -11.93 5.10 -1.64
CA ILE A 88 -10.89 4.13 -2.01
C ILE A 88 -11.41 2.71 -1.75
N PHE A 89 -11.38 1.87 -2.77
CA PHE A 89 -11.84 0.48 -2.65
C PHE A 89 -10.71 -0.55 -2.76
N HIS A 90 -9.50 -0.13 -3.16
CA HIS A 90 -8.34 -1.00 -3.28
C HIS A 90 -7.08 -0.17 -3.17
N SER A 91 -6.00 -0.77 -2.66
CA SER A 91 -4.71 -0.09 -2.51
C SER A 91 -3.58 -1.04 -2.86
N GLY A 92 -2.41 -0.46 -3.13
CA GLY A 92 -1.20 -1.21 -3.40
C GLY A 92 0.00 -0.29 -3.45
N ILE A 93 1.09 -0.81 -3.99
CA ILE A 93 2.37 -0.10 -4.08
C ILE A 93 2.64 0.24 -5.55
N TYR A 94 2.87 1.51 -5.82
CA TYR A 94 3.37 1.98 -7.10
C TYR A 94 4.90 1.97 -7.05
N ILE A 95 5.51 1.17 -7.90
CA ILE A 95 6.96 0.96 -7.87
C ILE A 95 7.49 0.78 -9.30
N HIS A 96 8.50 1.57 -9.65
CA HIS A 96 9.15 1.52 -10.97
C HIS A 96 8.15 1.61 -12.14
N GLY A 97 7.14 2.47 -11.98
CA GLY A 97 6.12 2.66 -13.02
C GLY A 97 5.06 1.57 -13.09
N LYS A 98 5.02 0.66 -12.14
CA LYS A 98 4.09 -0.47 -12.12
C LYS A 98 3.28 -0.51 -10.84
N PHE A 99 2.18 -1.27 -10.86
CA PHE A 99 1.23 -1.40 -9.76
C PHE A 99 1.36 -2.79 -9.14
N LEU A 100 1.94 -2.85 -7.95
CA LEU A 100 2.09 -4.08 -7.18
C LEU A 100 0.99 -4.13 -6.13
N HIS A 101 0.16 -5.17 -6.15
CA HIS A 101 -0.98 -5.24 -5.25
C HIS A 101 -1.35 -6.68 -4.92
N ASP A 102 -2.05 -6.85 -3.81
CA ASP A 102 -2.55 -8.12 -3.33
C ASP A 102 -4.07 -8.11 -3.34
N SER A 103 -4.66 -9.08 -3.99
CA SER A 103 -6.10 -9.24 -4.11
C SER A 103 -6.47 -10.71 -3.93
N ARG A 104 -7.78 -11.01 -3.96
CA ARG A 104 -8.25 -12.40 -3.89
C ARG A 104 -7.67 -13.29 -4.98
N PHE A 105 -7.09 -12.70 -6.03
CA PHE A 105 -6.42 -13.44 -7.11
C PHE A 105 -4.92 -13.60 -6.87
N GLY A 106 -4.43 -13.20 -5.70
CA GLY A 106 -3.02 -13.27 -5.32
C GLY A 106 -2.29 -11.95 -5.44
N CYS A 107 -1.00 -11.97 -5.13
CA CYS A 107 -0.14 -10.82 -5.28
C CYS A 107 0.30 -10.72 -6.74
N GLN A 108 0.08 -9.58 -7.37
CA GLN A 108 0.29 -9.37 -8.80
C GLN A 108 0.95 -8.03 -9.07
N ILE A 109 1.61 -7.93 -10.21
CA ILE A 109 2.13 -6.67 -10.70
C ILE A 109 1.49 -6.35 -12.06
N ALA A 110 1.00 -5.12 -12.23
CA ALA A 110 0.31 -4.69 -13.43
C ALA A 110 0.97 -3.44 -14.00
N ASP A 111 0.99 -3.33 -15.33
CA ASP A 111 1.51 -2.14 -16.00
C ASP A 111 0.55 -0.96 -15.87
N SER A 112 -0.75 -1.22 -15.82
CA SER A 112 -1.78 -0.20 -15.65
C SER A 112 -3.01 -0.78 -14.99
N LEU A 113 -3.80 0.11 -14.37
CA LEU A 113 -5.10 -0.23 -13.80
C LEU A 113 -6.12 0.82 -14.25
N PRO A 114 -7.35 0.42 -14.61
CA PRO A 114 -8.28 1.29 -15.32
C PRO A 114 -8.99 2.35 -14.48
N TRP A 115 -8.84 2.31 -13.16
CA TRP A 115 -9.55 3.22 -12.25
C TRP A 115 -8.77 4.50 -11.99
N HIS A 116 -9.48 5.56 -11.57
CA HIS A 116 -8.86 6.78 -11.08
C HIS A 116 -8.03 6.49 -9.82
N LYS A 117 -6.89 7.17 -9.69
CA LYS A 117 -5.94 6.89 -8.61
C LYS A 117 -5.78 8.08 -7.69
N ALA A 118 -5.70 7.80 -6.39
CA ALA A 118 -5.15 8.71 -5.40
C ALA A 118 -3.78 8.19 -4.99
N TRP A 119 -2.87 9.11 -4.66
CA TRP A 119 -1.49 8.79 -4.34
C TRP A 119 -1.19 9.19 -2.91
N PHE A 120 -0.45 8.36 -2.19
CA PHE A 120 -0.13 8.60 -0.79
C PHE A 120 1.33 8.27 -0.53
N GLN A 121 1.94 8.97 0.42
CA GLN A 121 3.31 8.70 0.82
C GLN A 121 3.44 8.79 2.33
N ALA A 122 4.36 8.02 2.89
CA ALA A 122 4.74 8.13 4.29
C ALA A 122 5.36 9.51 4.53
N GLU A 123 4.94 10.16 5.62
CA GLU A 123 5.45 11.49 5.98
C GLU A 123 6.96 11.49 6.10
N GLU A 124 7.55 10.41 6.59
CA GLU A 124 9.00 10.26 6.77
C GLU A 124 9.77 10.30 5.43
N LEU A 125 9.10 10.05 4.31
CA LEU A 125 9.70 10.02 2.98
C LEU A 125 9.42 11.27 2.15
N LEU A 126 8.78 12.27 2.73
CA LEU A 126 8.45 13.52 2.05
C LEU A 126 9.48 14.62 2.25
#